data_d7aa347ac228673ee74e8798fd383978
#
_entry.id   d7aa347ac228673ee74e8798fd383978
#
_cell.length_a   1.000
_cell.length_b   1.000
_cell.length_c   1.000
_cell.angle_alpha   90.00
_cell.angle_beta   90.00
_cell.angle_gamma   90.00
#
_symmetry.space_group_name_H-M   'P 1'
#
loop_
_entity.id
_entity.type
_entity.pdbx_description
1 polymer ?
#
loop_
_entity_poly.entity_id
_entity_poly.type
_entity_poly.pdbx_seq_one_letter_code
_entity_poly.pdbx_strand_id
1 'polypeptide(L)'
;MGANPSFMAGVPELLVLRLLQDREMYGYEIVAAIAAATGLVVAPKEGVIYPLLHDLQKEGLLRAEARPVGGRTRVYYTLTSRGVRRLFDLTDHWTQLHNAVARTLREGI
;
A
#
# COMPACT_ATOMS: atom_id res chain seq x y z
N MET A 1 -10.40 13.05 8.95
CA MET A 1 -10.48 11.95 9.91
C MET A 1 -9.93 10.67 9.34
N GLY A 2 -9.15 9.95 10.09
CA GLY A 2 -8.57 8.71 9.64
C GLY A 2 -9.54 7.54 9.71
N ALA A 3 -9.18 6.44 9.05
CA ALA A 3 -9.94 5.21 9.11
C ALA A 3 -9.83 4.59 10.50
N ASN A 4 -10.85 3.86 10.90
CA ASN A 4 -10.84 3.12 12.15
C ASN A 4 -9.75 2.05 12.11
N PRO A 5 -8.82 2.01 13.08
CA PRO A 5 -7.73 1.02 13.07
C PRO A 5 -8.20 -0.43 12.97
N SER A 6 -9.40 -0.73 13.44
CA SER A 6 -9.94 -2.09 13.37
C SER A 6 -10.13 -2.58 11.94
N PHE A 7 -10.23 -1.67 10.97
CA PHE A 7 -10.45 -2.03 9.57
C PHE A 7 -9.19 -1.90 8.72
N MET A 8 -8.04 -1.65 9.35
CA MET A 8 -6.81 -1.32 8.60
C MET A 8 -5.94 -2.52 8.26
N ALA A 9 -6.24 -3.71 8.80
CA ALA A 9 -5.41 -4.88 8.51
C ALA A 9 -5.37 -5.15 7.01
N GLY A 10 -4.17 -5.21 6.45
CA GLY A 10 -3.96 -5.49 5.03
C GLY A 10 -4.15 -4.31 4.09
N VAL A 11 -4.79 -3.24 4.53
CA VAL A 11 -5.04 -2.08 3.66
C VAL A 11 -3.74 -1.38 3.25
N PRO A 12 -2.78 -1.12 4.16
CA PRO A 12 -1.53 -0.50 3.74
C PRO A 12 -0.77 -1.31 2.69
N GLU A 13 -0.72 -2.63 2.82
CA GLU A 13 -0.06 -3.48 1.83
C GLU A 13 -0.71 -3.32 0.45
N LEU A 14 -2.04 -3.39 0.40
CA LEU A 14 -2.78 -3.25 -0.85
C LEU A 14 -2.48 -1.92 -1.53
N LEU A 15 -2.49 -0.83 -0.75
CA LEU A 15 -2.27 0.50 -1.31
C LEU A 15 -0.83 0.71 -1.78
N VAL A 16 0.14 0.20 -1.02
CA VAL A 16 1.56 0.27 -1.42
C VAL A 16 1.76 -0.43 -2.76
N LEU A 17 1.26 -1.66 -2.88
CA LEU A 17 1.42 -2.42 -4.12
C LEU A 17 0.74 -1.71 -5.29
N ARG A 18 -0.45 -1.18 -5.07
CA ARG A 18 -1.18 -0.49 -6.14
C ARG A 18 -0.46 0.76 -6.61
N LEU A 19 0.07 1.57 -5.69
CA LEU A 19 0.78 2.79 -6.04
C LEU A 19 2.07 2.49 -6.80
N LEU A 20 2.78 1.45 -6.38
CA LEU A 20 4.03 1.06 -7.03
C LEU A 20 3.82 0.40 -8.40
N GLN A 21 2.59 0.00 -8.72
CA GLN A 21 2.26 -0.44 -10.07
C GLN A 21 2.39 0.70 -11.07
N ASP A 22 2.10 1.92 -10.66
CA ASP A 22 2.13 3.09 -11.54
C ASP A 22 3.56 3.60 -11.78
N ARG A 23 4.37 3.65 -10.72
CA ARG A 23 5.75 4.14 -10.83
C ARG A 23 6.56 3.78 -9.59
N GLU A 24 7.87 3.84 -9.73
CA GLU A 24 8.75 3.66 -8.57
C GLU A 24 8.62 4.85 -7.61
N MET A 25 8.81 4.59 -6.32
CA MET A 25 8.76 5.62 -5.29
C MET A 25 9.73 5.29 -4.18
N TYR A 26 10.25 6.32 -3.50
CA TYR A 26 10.97 6.10 -2.26
C TYR A 26 9.99 6.20 -1.08
N GLY A 27 10.44 5.77 0.11
CA GLY A 27 9.53 5.58 1.24
C GLY A 27 8.67 6.78 1.60
N TYR A 28 9.26 7.97 1.65
CA TYR A 28 8.50 9.16 2.00
C TYR A 28 7.44 9.48 0.95
N GLU A 29 7.76 9.28 -0.34
CA GLU A 29 6.77 9.47 -1.40
C GLU A 29 5.60 8.53 -1.25
N ILE A 30 5.85 7.28 -0.83
CA ILE A 30 4.79 6.31 -0.63
C ILE A 30 3.85 6.77 0.48
N VAL A 31 4.42 7.23 1.61
CA VAL A 31 3.63 7.76 2.72
C VAL A 31 2.72 8.89 2.25
N ALA A 32 3.30 9.86 1.54
CA ALA A 32 2.55 11.01 1.04
C ALA A 32 1.49 10.59 0.00
N ALA A 33 1.83 9.64 -0.87
CA ALA A 33 0.94 9.21 -1.94
C ALA A 33 -0.30 8.48 -1.40
N ILE A 34 -0.14 7.67 -0.36
CA ILE A 34 -1.28 6.99 0.27
C ILE A 34 -2.25 8.02 0.84
N ALA A 35 -1.73 8.99 1.58
CA ALA A 35 -2.55 10.03 2.17
C ALA A 35 -3.29 10.82 1.09
N ALA A 36 -2.59 11.21 0.02
CA ALA A 36 -3.19 11.97 -1.07
C ALA A 36 -4.25 11.16 -1.83
N ALA A 37 -3.95 9.90 -2.14
CA ALA A 37 -4.85 9.05 -2.92
C ALA A 37 -6.16 8.77 -2.19
N THR A 38 -6.13 8.76 -0.85
CA THR A 38 -7.30 8.42 -0.05
C THR A 38 -7.97 9.63 0.60
N GLY A 39 -7.54 10.83 0.25
CA GLY A 39 -8.09 12.06 0.85
C GLY A 39 -7.89 12.07 2.36
N LEU A 40 -6.76 11.59 2.84
CA LEU A 40 -6.37 11.52 4.25
C LEU A 40 -7.17 10.50 5.07
N VAL A 41 -8.05 9.72 4.44
CA VAL A 41 -8.78 8.66 5.16
C VAL A 41 -7.81 7.57 5.62
N VAL A 42 -6.85 7.22 4.76
CA VAL A 42 -5.79 6.28 5.10
C VAL A 42 -4.47 7.02 5.02
N ALA A 43 -3.83 7.23 6.16
CA ALA A 43 -2.60 8.01 6.21
C ALA A 43 -1.61 7.41 7.22
N PRO A 44 -1.15 6.15 6.98
CA PRO A 44 -0.17 5.54 7.86
C PRO A 44 1.15 6.29 7.79
N LYS A 45 1.81 6.39 8.92
CA LYS A 45 3.08 7.11 9.02
C LYS A 45 4.26 6.17 8.74
N GLU A 46 5.44 6.74 8.76
CA GLU A 46 6.69 6.02 8.45
C GLU A 46 6.87 4.79 9.34
N GLY A 47 6.47 4.88 10.61
CA GLY A 47 6.56 3.75 11.53
C GLY A 47 5.76 2.53 11.12
N VAL A 48 4.76 2.69 10.27
CA VAL A 48 3.98 1.60 9.70
C VAL A 48 4.54 1.21 8.33
N ILE A 49 4.83 2.20 7.50
CA ILE A 49 5.18 1.96 6.10
C ILE A 49 6.58 1.36 5.94
N TYR A 50 7.59 1.87 6.65
CA TYR A 50 8.95 1.38 6.46
C TYR A 50 9.11 -0.10 6.83
N PRO A 51 8.60 -0.57 7.97
CA PRO A 51 8.66 -2.02 8.25
C PRO A 51 7.90 -2.85 7.20
N LEU A 52 6.76 -2.33 6.72
CA LEU A 52 5.99 -3.01 5.68
C LEU A 52 6.80 -3.15 4.40
N LEU A 53 7.48 -2.08 3.95
CA LEU A 53 8.32 -2.13 2.76
C LEU A 53 9.43 -3.17 2.89
N HIS A 54 10.05 -3.24 4.07
CA HIS A 54 11.06 -4.26 4.35
C HIS A 54 10.49 -5.68 4.22
N ASP A 55 9.32 -5.90 4.80
CA ASP A 55 8.69 -7.21 4.76
C ASP A 55 8.32 -7.60 3.32
N LEU A 56 7.75 -6.68 2.57
CA LEU A 56 7.37 -6.94 1.18
C LEU A 56 8.59 -7.23 0.29
N GLN A 57 9.70 -6.54 0.56
CA GLN A 57 10.95 -6.80 -0.14
C GLN A 57 11.47 -8.20 0.18
N LYS A 58 11.44 -8.60 1.46
CA LYS A 58 11.88 -9.92 1.89
C LYS A 58 11.04 -11.02 1.24
N GLU A 59 9.76 -10.79 1.05
CA GLU A 59 8.86 -11.73 0.41
C GLU A 59 9.01 -11.76 -1.11
N GLY A 60 9.85 -10.89 -1.67
CA GLY A 60 10.07 -10.86 -3.11
C GLY A 60 8.98 -10.15 -3.89
N LEU A 61 8.14 -9.36 -3.21
CA LEU A 61 7.07 -8.61 -3.85
C LEU A 61 7.53 -7.24 -4.34
N LEU A 62 8.58 -6.69 -3.72
CA LEU A 62 9.20 -5.43 -4.09
C LEU A 62 10.69 -5.62 -4.32
N ARG A 63 11.23 -4.81 -5.22
CA ARG A 63 12.68 -4.63 -5.38
C ARG A 63 13.05 -3.26 -4.82
N ALA A 64 14.19 -3.18 -4.14
CA ALA A 64 14.69 -1.94 -3.57
C ALA A 64 16.01 -1.58 -4.22
N GLU A 65 16.19 -0.30 -4.55
CA GLU A 65 17.42 0.20 -5.13
C GLU A 65 17.83 1.49 -4.44
N ALA A 66 19.04 1.51 -3.87
CA ALA A 66 19.58 2.70 -3.24
C ALA A 66 20.19 3.62 -4.30
N ARG A 67 19.88 4.90 -4.24
CA ARG A 67 20.39 5.92 -5.17
C ARG A 67 20.86 7.14 -4.43
N PRO A 68 21.99 7.75 -4.85
CA PRO A 68 22.41 9.02 -4.30
C PRO A 68 21.53 10.14 -4.88
N VAL A 69 20.99 10.98 -3.99
CA VAL A 69 20.17 12.12 -4.39
C VAL A 69 20.51 13.29 -3.47
N GLY A 70 21.12 14.34 -4.03
CA GLY A 70 21.42 15.55 -3.30
C GLY A 70 22.22 15.33 -2.02
N GLY A 71 23.26 14.50 -2.09
CA GLY A 71 24.12 14.21 -0.93
C GLY A 71 23.53 13.21 0.04
N ARG A 72 22.37 12.63 -0.26
CA ARG A 72 21.72 11.61 0.55
C ARG A 72 21.56 10.32 -0.25
N THR A 73 21.31 9.24 0.44
CA THR A 73 20.93 7.98 -0.20
C THR A 73 19.43 7.77 -0.02
N ARG A 74 18.73 7.58 -1.12
CA ARG A 74 17.30 7.23 -1.09
C ARG A 74 17.13 5.82 -1.61
N VAL A 75 16.21 5.09 -1.01
CA VAL A 75 15.87 3.75 -1.45
C VAL A 75 14.56 3.82 -2.23
N TYR A 76 14.62 3.46 -3.50
CA TYR A 76 13.45 3.43 -4.38
C TYR A 76 12.92 2.01 -4.47
N TYR A 77 11.62 1.87 -4.48
CA TYR A 77 10.93 0.58 -4.54
C TYR A 77 10.19 0.43 -5.84
N THR A 78 10.22 -0.77 -6.39
CA THR A 78 9.47 -1.13 -7.60
C THR A 78 8.76 -2.44 -7.37
N LEU A 79 7.66 -2.64 -8.09
CA LEU A 79 6.87 -3.86 -7.98
C LEU A 79 7.53 -4.96 -8.83
N THR A 80 7.67 -6.16 -8.26
CA THR A 80 8.16 -7.33 -8.99
C THR A 80 6.99 -8.04 -9.67
N SER A 81 7.29 -9.03 -10.51
CA SER A 81 6.23 -9.86 -11.12
C SER A 81 5.38 -10.55 -10.05
N ARG A 82 6.03 -11.03 -8.98
CA ARG A 82 5.29 -11.60 -7.84
C ARG A 82 4.41 -10.56 -7.16
N GLY A 83 4.92 -9.34 -7.05
CA GLY A 83 4.16 -8.24 -6.49
C GLY A 83 2.92 -7.92 -7.30
N VAL A 84 3.03 -7.95 -8.63
CA VAL A 84 1.88 -7.74 -9.50
C VAL A 84 0.81 -8.80 -9.27
N ARG A 85 1.22 -10.07 -9.18
CA ARG A 85 0.26 -11.17 -8.92
C ARG A 85 -0.40 -11.00 -7.55
N ARG A 86 0.40 -10.64 -6.54
CA ARG A 86 -0.12 -10.40 -5.19
C ARG A 86 -1.15 -9.26 -5.20
N LEU A 87 -0.87 -8.20 -5.95
CA LEU A 87 -1.78 -7.07 -6.08
C LEU A 87 -3.12 -7.49 -6.68
N PHE A 88 -3.11 -8.30 -7.74
CA PHE A 88 -4.34 -8.81 -8.33
C PHE A 88 -5.15 -9.62 -7.35
N ASP A 89 -4.51 -10.53 -6.61
CA ASP A 89 -5.19 -11.36 -5.63
C ASP A 89 -5.81 -10.52 -4.52
N LEU A 90 -5.06 -9.57 -3.99
CA LEU A 90 -5.55 -8.71 -2.92
C LEU A 90 -6.68 -7.80 -3.39
N THR A 91 -6.56 -7.26 -4.60
CA THR A 91 -7.60 -6.41 -5.17
C THR A 91 -8.90 -7.19 -5.35
N ASP A 92 -8.81 -8.42 -5.84
CA ASP A 92 -9.98 -9.27 -6.02
C ASP A 92 -10.66 -9.58 -4.69
N HIS A 93 -9.87 -9.98 -3.69
CA HIS A 93 -10.40 -10.26 -2.36
C HIS A 93 -11.03 -9.01 -1.72
N TRP A 94 -10.37 -7.87 -1.86
CA TRP A 94 -10.91 -6.61 -1.34
C TRP A 94 -12.25 -6.28 -1.98
N THR A 95 -12.35 -6.40 -3.31
CA THR A 95 -13.57 -6.08 -4.04
C THR A 95 -14.71 -6.97 -3.61
N GLN A 96 -14.46 -8.27 -3.46
CA GLN A 96 -15.47 -9.22 -2.99
C GLN A 96 -15.93 -8.88 -1.59
N LEU A 97 -15.00 -8.63 -0.68
CA LEU A 97 -15.32 -8.29 0.70
C LEU A 97 -16.10 -6.99 0.78
N HIS A 98 -15.61 -5.96 0.08
CA HIS A 98 -16.26 -4.65 0.07
C HIS A 98 -17.70 -4.75 -0.42
N ASN A 99 -17.91 -5.45 -1.53
CA ASN A 99 -19.25 -5.58 -2.11
C ASN A 99 -20.19 -6.36 -1.18
N ALA A 100 -19.70 -7.42 -0.55
CA ALA A 100 -20.51 -8.22 0.35
C ALA A 100 -20.94 -7.42 1.58
N VAL A 101 -19.99 -6.69 2.18
CA VAL A 101 -20.28 -5.87 3.36
C VAL A 101 -21.23 -4.74 2.99
N ALA A 102 -20.94 -4.03 1.89
CA ALA A 102 -21.77 -2.92 1.46
C ALA A 102 -23.22 -3.36 1.17
N ARG A 103 -23.39 -4.52 0.52
CA ARG A 103 -24.71 -5.06 0.24
C ARG A 103 -25.45 -5.38 1.53
N THR A 104 -24.77 -6.02 2.48
CA THR A 104 -25.37 -6.39 3.76
C THR A 104 -25.82 -5.15 4.52
N LEU A 105 -25.03 -4.10 4.50
CA LEU A 105 -25.39 -2.87 5.20
C LEU A 105 -26.61 -2.20 4.57
N ARG A 106 -26.69 -2.20 3.23
CA ARG A 106 -27.85 -1.62 2.53
C ARG A 106 -29.12 -2.42 2.79
N GLU A 107 -29.03 -3.73 2.77
CA GLU A 107 -30.20 -4.60 2.96
C GLU A 107 -30.66 -4.64 4.42
N GLY A 108 -29.72 -4.43 5.35
CA GLY A 108 -30.03 -4.45 6.78
C GLY A 108 -30.66 -3.18 7.30
N ILE A 109 -30.70 -2.13 6.48
CA ILE A 109 -31.28 -0.85 6.84
C ILE A 109 -32.66 -0.71 6.22
#